data_89aa250143f006baf4c62111ea671d0b
#
_entry.id   89aa250143f006baf4c62111ea671d0b
#
_cell.length_a   1.000
_cell.length_b   1.000
_cell.length_c   1.000
_cell.angle_alpha   90.00
_cell.angle_beta   90.00
_cell.angle_gamma   90.00
#
_symmetry.space_group_name_H-M   'P 1'
#
loop_
_entity.id
_entity.type
_entity.pdbx_description
1 polymer ?
#
loop_
_entity_poly.entity_id
_entity_poly.type
_entity_poly.pdbx_seq_one_letter_code
_entity_poly.pdbx_strand_id
1 'polypeptide(L)'
;MKIELESKYGHISYYERPFKGTRIIKIKDEELKRIDKYKYTYGKDKRKVEVFGNFLSGINLEINGQFVEILPAPKIREYLICAIPFFLLTLWGSIPFLTNIIPLLGSVWGAAINAGLFVIALIIERMNYKLLNKIIVISIFTLISFLICFLIGYNL
;
A
#
# COMPACT_ATOMS: atom_id res chain seq x y z
N MET A 1 -1.66 -3.82 9.04
CA MET A 1 -0.41 -3.14 9.38
C MET A 1 -0.49 -2.68 10.82
N LYS A 2 0.60 -2.84 11.61
CA LYS A 2 0.71 -2.35 12.98
C LYS A 2 1.97 -1.49 13.07
N ILE A 3 1.85 -0.29 13.60
CA ILE A 3 2.96 0.64 13.84
C ILE A 3 2.89 1.08 15.30
N GLU A 4 4.01 1.04 15.97
CA GLU A 4 4.18 1.52 17.33
C GLU A 4 5.32 2.53 17.35
N LEU A 5 5.09 3.66 17.98
CA LEU A 5 6.09 4.73 18.09
C LEU A 5 5.95 5.48 19.41
N GLU A 6 7.09 5.96 19.90
CA GLU A 6 7.12 6.90 21.02
C GLU A 6 7.01 8.33 20.51
N SER A 7 6.16 9.10 21.15
CA SER A 7 5.95 10.51 20.82
C SER A 7 5.90 11.35 22.10
N LYS A 8 5.91 12.67 21.96
CA LYS A 8 5.70 13.58 23.08
C LYS A 8 4.33 13.41 23.79
N TYR A 9 3.38 12.73 23.14
CA TYR A 9 2.09 12.38 23.71
C TYR A 9 2.09 11.02 24.41
N GLY A 10 3.23 10.33 24.42
CA GLY A 10 3.45 8.99 24.92
C GLY A 10 3.45 7.96 23.80
N HIS A 11 3.32 6.70 24.18
CA HIS A 11 3.28 5.57 23.24
C HIS A 11 2.03 5.66 22.36
N ILE A 12 2.24 5.65 21.03
CA ILE A 12 1.17 5.62 20.03
C ILE A 12 1.21 4.27 19.31
N SER A 13 0.09 3.56 19.31
CA SER A 13 -0.12 2.34 18.56
C SER A 13 -1.18 2.58 17.48
N TYR A 14 -0.78 2.43 16.23
CA TYR A 14 -1.64 2.58 15.06
C TYR A 14 -1.81 1.23 14.37
N TYR A 15 -3.05 0.81 14.19
CA TYR A 15 -3.39 -0.41 13.48
C TYR A 15 -4.37 -0.11 12.35
N GLU A 16 -4.03 -0.53 11.13
CA GLU A 16 -4.90 -0.40 9.97
C GLU A 16 -4.99 -1.70 9.18
N ARG A 17 -6.20 -2.04 8.74
CA ARG A 17 -6.47 -3.07 7.73
C ARG A 17 -6.75 -2.37 6.40
N PRO A 18 -5.77 -2.29 5.48
CA PRO A 18 -5.88 -1.46 4.27
C PRO A 18 -7.08 -1.82 3.41
N PHE A 19 -7.37 -3.13 3.27
CA PHE A 19 -8.47 -3.60 2.44
C PHE A 19 -9.86 -3.47 3.10
N LYS A 20 -9.93 -3.38 4.44
CA LYS A 20 -11.19 -3.22 5.17
C LYS A 20 -11.45 -1.79 5.62
N GLY A 21 -10.48 -0.89 5.46
CA GLY A 21 -10.58 0.50 5.87
C GLY A 21 -10.78 0.71 7.38
N THR A 22 -10.57 -0.35 8.20
CA THR A 22 -10.68 -0.25 9.65
C THR A 22 -9.38 0.26 10.24
N ARG A 23 -9.47 1.29 11.09
CA ARG A 23 -8.35 1.90 11.82
C ARG A 23 -8.63 1.86 13.31
N ILE A 24 -7.62 1.45 14.06
CA ILE A 24 -7.60 1.49 15.52
C ILE A 24 -6.36 2.27 15.93
N ILE A 25 -6.56 3.30 16.72
CA ILE A 25 -5.48 4.18 17.18
C ILE A 25 -5.54 4.16 18.71
N LYS A 26 -4.38 3.95 19.34
CA LYS A 26 -4.24 4.04 20.80
C LYS A 26 -3.15 5.04 21.15
N ILE A 27 -3.38 5.83 22.17
CA ILE A 27 -2.41 6.74 22.77
C ILE A 27 -2.33 6.40 24.25
N LYS A 28 -1.14 6.07 24.78
CA LYS A 28 -0.95 5.60 26.16
C LYS A 28 -1.90 4.45 26.51
N ASP A 29 -2.02 3.47 25.59
CA ASP A 29 -2.90 2.30 25.70
C ASP A 29 -4.42 2.59 25.72
N GLU A 30 -4.83 3.86 25.70
CA GLU A 30 -6.23 4.24 25.58
C GLU A 30 -6.64 4.26 24.09
N GLU A 31 -7.68 3.49 23.75
CA GLU A 31 -8.20 3.46 22.38
C GLU A 31 -8.99 4.74 22.08
N LEU A 32 -8.67 5.40 20.95
CA LEU A 32 -9.36 6.59 20.51
C LEU A 32 -10.76 6.26 20.03
N LYS A 33 -11.73 7.03 20.50
CA LYS A 33 -13.11 6.90 20.07
C LYS A 33 -13.29 7.58 18.71
N ARG A 34 -13.69 6.80 17.70
CA ARG A 34 -13.96 7.31 16.36
C ARG A 34 -15.23 8.15 16.35
N ILE A 35 -15.16 9.35 15.76
CA ILE A 35 -16.30 10.23 15.50
C ILE A 35 -16.69 10.13 14.03
N ASP A 36 -15.69 10.19 13.13
CA ASP A 36 -15.86 10.20 11.69
C ASP A 36 -14.74 9.41 11.02
N LYS A 37 -14.74 9.30 9.70
CA LYS A 37 -13.75 8.53 8.91
C LYS A 37 -12.30 8.88 9.24
N TYR A 38 -12.02 10.15 9.53
CA TYR A 38 -10.69 10.67 9.82
C TYR A 38 -10.58 11.38 11.17
N LYS A 39 -11.67 11.46 11.96
CA LYS A 39 -11.73 12.20 13.22
C LYS A 39 -11.98 11.27 14.38
N TYR A 40 -11.18 11.48 15.41
CA TYR A 40 -11.20 10.70 16.65
C TYR A 40 -11.18 11.64 17.86
N THR A 41 -11.55 11.12 19.01
CA THR A 41 -11.38 11.81 20.30
C THR A 41 -10.54 10.96 21.24
N TYR A 42 -9.78 11.67 22.08
CA TYR A 42 -8.86 11.11 23.04
C TYR A 42 -9.05 11.76 24.42
N GLY A 43 -9.02 10.94 25.47
CA GLY A 43 -9.04 11.37 26.86
C GLY A 43 -10.39 11.92 27.34
N LYS A 44 -10.45 12.20 28.62
CA LYS A 44 -11.66 12.76 29.29
C LYS A 44 -12.06 14.13 28.70
N ASP A 45 -11.08 14.92 28.29
CA ASP A 45 -11.29 16.26 27.71
C ASP A 45 -11.74 16.22 26.24
N LYS A 46 -11.98 15.03 25.67
CA LYS A 46 -12.41 14.83 24.27
C LYS A 46 -11.53 15.59 23.27
N ARG A 47 -10.20 15.55 23.46
CA ARG A 47 -9.25 16.18 22.54
C ARG A 47 -9.43 15.60 21.16
N LYS A 48 -9.44 16.46 20.15
CA LYS A 48 -9.60 16.04 18.76
C LYS A 48 -8.28 15.51 18.23
N VAL A 49 -8.37 14.40 17.53
CA VAL A 49 -7.27 13.79 16.78
C VAL A 49 -7.75 13.58 15.36
N GLU A 50 -7.05 14.14 14.39
CA GLU A 50 -7.37 13.96 12.97
C GLU A 50 -6.29 13.14 12.29
N VAL A 51 -6.71 12.25 11.38
CA VAL A 51 -5.80 11.40 10.59
C VAL A 51 -5.68 11.96 9.19
N PHE A 52 -4.48 12.29 8.77
CA PHE A 52 -4.18 12.77 7.43
C PHE A 52 -3.41 11.73 6.63
N GLY A 53 -3.75 11.65 5.36
CA GLY A 53 -3.12 10.71 4.45
C GLY A 53 -3.69 9.29 4.52
N ASN A 54 -2.96 8.38 3.95
CA ASN A 54 -3.32 6.98 3.88
C ASN A 54 -2.07 6.10 3.80
N PHE A 55 -2.28 4.79 3.79
CA PHE A 55 -1.22 3.80 3.76
C PHE A 55 -0.25 3.99 2.56
N LEU A 56 -0.72 4.47 1.42
CA LEU A 56 0.10 4.66 0.22
C LEU A 56 0.89 5.97 0.22
N SER A 57 0.31 7.05 0.77
CA SER A 57 0.89 8.40 0.73
C SER A 57 1.67 8.78 2.00
N GLY A 58 1.57 7.97 3.05
CA GLY A 58 2.03 8.33 4.39
C GLY A 58 0.87 8.70 5.30
N ILE A 59 1.06 8.57 6.60
CA ILE A 59 0.03 8.79 7.61
C ILE A 59 0.58 9.73 8.68
N ASN A 60 -0.14 10.82 8.91
CA ASN A 60 0.12 11.77 9.98
C ASN A 60 -1.10 11.86 10.90
N LEU A 61 -0.86 11.98 12.20
CA LEU A 61 -1.88 12.33 13.16
C LEU A 61 -1.70 13.80 13.55
N GLU A 62 -2.76 14.56 13.48
CA GLU A 62 -2.81 15.89 14.08
C GLU A 62 -3.42 15.78 15.49
N ILE A 63 -2.64 16.14 16.48
CA ILE A 63 -3.05 16.14 17.89
C ILE A 63 -2.84 17.55 18.43
N ASN A 64 -3.92 18.25 18.78
CA ASN A 64 -3.87 19.63 19.26
C ASN A 64 -3.10 20.59 18.31
N GLY A 65 -3.34 20.50 17.01
CA GLY A 65 -2.70 21.36 16.01
C GLY A 65 -1.23 20.99 15.69
N GLN A 66 -0.73 19.87 16.20
CA GLN A 66 0.64 19.39 15.94
C GLN A 66 0.62 18.06 15.24
N PHE A 67 1.44 17.94 14.19
CA PHE A 67 1.56 16.72 13.39
C PHE A 67 2.54 15.74 14.03
N VAL A 68 2.11 14.49 14.11
CA VAL A 68 2.93 13.33 14.48
C VAL A 68 2.95 12.39 13.28
N GLU A 69 4.11 12.18 12.71
CA GLU A 69 4.28 11.27 11.58
C GLU A 69 4.23 9.81 12.08
N ILE A 70 3.21 9.07 11.64
CA ILE A 70 3.02 7.65 11.96
C ILE A 70 3.69 6.77 10.92
N LEU A 71 3.51 7.12 9.66
CA LEU A 71 4.08 6.41 8.53
C LEU A 71 4.62 7.44 7.54
N PRO A 72 5.93 7.48 7.29
CA PRO A 72 6.50 8.41 6.32
C PRO A 72 5.99 8.15 4.91
N ALA A 73 5.99 9.17 4.07
CA ALA A 73 5.72 9.02 2.65
C ALA A 73 6.71 8.02 2.01
N PRO A 74 6.30 7.26 0.97
CA PRO A 74 7.20 6.32 0.29
C PRO A 74 8.43 7.04 -0.27
N LYS A 75 9.59 6.43 -0.08
CA LYS A 75 10.83 6.93 -0.69
C LYS A 75 10.87 6.55 -2.19
N ILE A 76 11.59 7.32 -2.99
CA ILE A 76 11.75 7.06 -4.44
C ILE A 76 12.20 5.62 -4.71
N ARG A 77 13.10 5.06 -3.90
CA ARG A 77 13.55 3.68 -4.03
C ARG A 77 12.40 2.65 -3.92
N GLU A 78 11.39 2.92 -3.07
CA GLU A 78 10.24 2.04 -2.89
C GLU A 78 9.38 2.02 -4.15
N TYR A 79 9.15 3.20 -4.76
CA TYR A 79 8.48 3.30 -6.05
C TYR A 79 9.23 2.59 -7.17
N LEU A 80 10.58 2.70 -7.21
CA LEU A 80 11.39 2.03 -8.22
C LEU A 80 11.30 0.51 -8.12
N ILE A 81 11.36 -0.06 -6.90
CA ILE A 81 11.19 -1.50 -6.69
C ILE A 81 9.78 -1.94 -7.14
N CYS A 82 8.75 -1.18 -6.78
CA CYS A 82 7.38 -1.47 -7.17
C CYS A 82 7.13 -1.32 -8.69
N ALA A 83 7.93 -0.51 -9.37
CA ALA A 83 7.81 -0.31 -10.81
C ALA A 83 8.43 -1.46 -11.64
N ILE A 84 9.32 -2.28 -11.07
CA ILE A 84 9.98 -3.38 -11.80
C ILE A 84 8.98 -4.32 -12.50
N PRO A 85 7.96 -4.87 -11.83
CA PRO A 85 6.96 -5.72 -12.48
C PRO A 85 6.23 -5.00 -13.62
N PHE A 86 5.89 -3.73 -13.40
CA PHE A 86 5.23 -2.90 -14.41
C PHE A 86 6.09 -2.74 -15.67
N PHE A 87 7.37 -2.42 -15.51
CA PHE A 87 8.30 -2.31 -16.63
C PHE A 87 8.47 -3.64 -17.38
N LEU A 88 8.64 -4.73 -16.67
CA LEU A 88 8.82 -6.06 -17.28
C LEU A 88 7.61 -6.47 -18.12
N LEU A 89 6.40 -6.28 -17.59
CA LEU A 89 5.18 -6.62 -18.33
C LEU A 89 4.91 -5.67 -19.49
N THR A 90 5.24 -4.38 -19.35
CA THR A 90 5.11 -3.40 -20.44
C THR A 90 6.11 -3.66 -21.56
N LEU A 91 7.36 -3.99 -21.22
CA LEU A 91 8.37 -4.38 -22.20
C LEU A 91 7.93 -5.62 -22.98
N TRP A 92 7.36 -6.60 -22.31
CA TRP A 92 6.82 -7.81 -22.97
C TRP A 92 5.65 -7.50 -23.91
N GLY A 93 4.76 -6.61 -23.51
CA GLY A 93 3.67 -6.13 -24.36
C GLY A 93 4.15 -5.36 -25.60
N SER A 94 5.38 -4.84 -25.58
CA SER A 94 5.96 -4.07 -26.69
C SER A 94 6.72 -4.94 -27.70
N ILE A 95 6.93 -6.23 -27.43
CA ILE A 95 7.64 -7.15 -28.33
C ILE A 95 6.62 -7.86 -29.22
N PRO A 96 6.60 -7.64 -30.56
CA PRO A 96 5.57 -8.19 -31.48
C PRO A 96 5.42 -9.71 -31.41
N PHE A 97 6.52 -10.44 -31.22
CA PHE A 97 6.47 -11.89 -31.10
C PHE A 97 5.71 -12.33 -29.83
N LEU A 98 5.90 -11.61 -28.72
CA LEU A 98 5.25 -11.94 -27.44
C LEU A 98 3.79 -11.46 -27.39
N THR A 99 3.46 -10.37 -28.07
CA THR A 99 2.06 -9.91 -28.19
C THR A 99 1.23 -10.86 -29.06
N ASN A 100 1.83 -11.56 -29.99
CA ASN A 100 1.14 -12.62 -30.73
C ASN A 100 0.81 -13.84 -29.86
N ILE A 101 1.65 -14.13 -28.85
CA ILE A 101 1.42 -15.25 -27.91
C ILE A 101 0.49 -14.81 -26.77
N ILE A 102 0.60 -13.56 -26.32
CA ILE A 102 -0.19 -13.01 -25.21
C ILE A 102 -0.75 -11.63 -25.58
N PRO A 103 -1.79 -11.58 -26.44
CA PRO A 103 -2.36 -10.33 -26.95
C PRO A 103 -2.86 -9.40 -25.83
N LEU A 104 -3.28 -9.99 -24.70
CA LEU A 104 -3.82 -9.25 -23.56
C LEU A 104 -2.81 -8.30 -22.92
N LEU A 105 -1.51 -8.61 -22.97
CA LEU A 105 -0.47 -7.75 -22.35
C LEU A 105 -0.31 -6.40 -23.06
N GLY A 106 -0.57 -6.33 -24.35
CA GLY A 106 -0.56 -5.09 -25.14
C GLY A 106 -1.87 -4.32 -25.11
N SER A 107 -2.88 -4.84 -24.45
CA SER A 107 -4.22 -4.28 -24.39
C SER A 107 -4.42 -3.33 -23.19
N VAL A 108 -5.55 -2.61 -23.19
CA VAL A 108 -6.02 -1.80 -22.05
C VAL A 108 -6.16 -2.65 -20.78
N TRP A 109 -6.55 -3.92 -20.91
CA TRP A 109 -6.66 -4.86 -19.80
C TRP A 109 -5.30 -5.19 -19.19
N GLY A 110 -4.28 -5.38 -20.02
CA GLY A 110 -2.90 -5.56 -19.55
C GLY A 110 -2.41 -4.35 -18.75
N ALA A 111 -2.72 -3.14 -19.21
CA ALA A 111 -2.39 -1.92 -18.49
C ALA A 111 -3.12 -1.83 -17.13
N ALA A 112 -4.39 -2.21 -17.07
CA ALA A 112 -5.16 -2.23 -15.83
C ALA A 112 -4.61 -3.26 -14.82
N ILE A 113 -4.24 -4.46 -15.29
CA ILE A 113 -3.60 -5.50 -14.46
C ILE A 113 -2.26 -4.98 -13.91
N ASN A 114 -1.45 -4.34 -14.75
CA ASN A 114 -0.16 -3.77 -14.35
C ASN A 114 -0.32 -2.67 -13.29
N ALA A 115 -1.30 -1.79 -13.45
CA ALA A 115 -1.60 -0.76 -12.46
C ALA A 115 -2.03 -1.37 -11.11
N GLY A 116 -2.86 -2.41 -11.14
CA GLY A 116 -3.25 -3.16 -9.95
C GLY A 116 -2.07 -3.80 -9.24
N LEU A 117 -1.16 -4.42 -10.01
CA LEU A 117 0.07 -5.01 -9.48
C LEU A 117 1.00 -3.99 -8.84
N PHE A 118 1.15 -2.82 -9.46
CA PHE A 118 1.94 -1.73 -8.89
C PHE A 118 1.42 -1.32 -7.51
N VAL A 119 0.09 -1.19 -7.35
CA VAL A 119 -0.51 -0.88 -6.05
C VAL A 119 -0.27 -2.00 -5.03
N ILE A 120 -0.41 -3.27 -5.44
CA ILE A 120 -0.15 -4.42 -4.57
C ILE A 120 1.32 -4.45 -4.15
N ALA A 121 2.24 -4.26 -5.09
CA ALA A 121 3.67 -4.20 -4.81
C ALA A 121 4.01 -3.09 -3.81
N LEU A 122 3.41 -1.90 -3.96
CA LEU A 122 3.61 -0.79 -3.03
C LEU A 122 3.07 -1.11 -1.63
N ILE A 123 1.94 -1.80 -1.53
CA ILE A 123 1.41 -2.28 -0.23
C ILE A 123 2.39 -3.25 0.42
N ILE A 124 2.93 -4.20 -0.34
CA ILE A 124 3.90 -5.19 0.16
C ILE A 124 5.20 -4.51 0.58
N GLU A 125 5.69 -3.55 -0.20
CA GLU A 125 6.90 -2.80 0.15
C GLU A 125 6.77 -2.06 1.48
N ARG A 126 5.59 -1.57 1.80
CA ARG A 126 5.31 -0.87 3.05
C ARG A 126 5.00 -1.78 4.24
N MET A 127 4.88 -3.10 4.03
CA MET A 127 4.78 -4.05 5.13
C MET A 127 6.15 -4.24 5.80
N ASN A 128 6.14 -4.54 7.10
CA ASN A 128 7.36 -4.74 7.87
C ASN A 128 7.98 -6.13 7.62
N TYR A 129 8.31 -6.42 6.36
CA TYR A 129 9.01 -7.63 5.94
C TYR A 129 10.46 -7.35 5.59
N LYS A 130 11.33 -8.38 5.70
CA LYS A 130 12.70 -8.31 5.20
C LYS A 130 12.68 -8.08 3.68
N LEU A 131 13.65 -7.33 3.17
CA LEU A 131 13.75 -6.98 1.74
C LEU A 131 13.63 -8.20 0.82
N LEU A 132 14.30 -9.29 1.15
CA LEU A 132 14.24 -10.54 0.37
C LEU A 132 12.81 -11.07 0.25
N ASN A 133 12.04 -11.08 1.34
CA ASN A 133 10.67 -11.55 1.32
C ASN A 133 9.78 -10.65 0.46
N LYS A 134 10.00 -9.33 0.47
CA LYS A 134 9.28 -8.38 -0.39
C LYS A 134 9.53 -8.68 -1.87
N ILE A 135 10.79 -8.86 -2.26
CA ILE A 135 11.17 -9.19 -3.64
C ILE A 135 10.53 -10.51 -4.07
N ILE A 136 10.60 -11.55 -3.23
CA ILE A 136 9.99 -12.84 -3.53
C ILE A 136 8.48 -12.71 -3.76
N VAL A 137 7.78 -12.02 -2.87
CA VAL A 137 6.32 -11.87 -2.98
C VAL A 137 5.95 -11.07 -4.22
N ILE A 138 6.65 -9.96 -4.52
CA ILE A 138 6.44 -9.16 -5.73
C ILE A 138 6.68 -10.02 -6.99
N SER A 139 7.75 -10.82 -7.00
CA SER A 139 8.06 -11.72 -8.13
C SER A 139 6.98 -12.78 -8.35
N ILE A 140 6.46 -13.38 -7.26
CA ILE A 140 5.35 -14.34 -7.33
C ILE A 140 4.09 -13.68 -7.90
N PHE A 141 3.72 -12.50 -7.43
CA PHE A 141 2.57 -11.77 -7.98
C PHE A 141 2.73 -11.43 -9.45
N THR A 142 3.93 -11.03 -9.86
CA THR A 142 4.24 -10.77 -11.28
C THR A 142 4.08 -12.02 -12.13
N LEU A 143 4.58 -13.16 -11.66
CA LEU A 143 4.43 -14.45 -12.34
C LEU A 143 2.97 -14.88 -12.47
N ILE A 144 2.20 -14.75 -11.37
CA ILE A 144 0.76 -15.07 -11.38
C ILE A 144 0.03 -14.21 -12.40
N SER A 145 0.29 -12.91 -12.43
CA SER A 145 -0.34 -12.03 -13.41
C SER A 145 0.02 -12.37 -14.84
N PHE A 146 1.28 -12.74 -15.08
CA PHE A 146 1.71 -13.22 -16.37
C PHE A 146 0.93 -14.47 -16.79
N LEU A 147 0.79 -15.45 -15.89
CA LEU A 147 0.04 -16.68 -16.15
C LEU A 147 -1.45 -16.39 -16.41
N ILE A 148 -2.06 -15.49 -15.68
CA ILE A 148 -3.46 -15.07 -15.89
C ILE A 148 -3.61 -14.44 -17.28
N CYS A 149 -2.74 -13.50 -17.64
CA CYS A 149 -2.76 -12.88 -18.97
C CYS A 149 -2.56 -13.91 -20.09
N PHE A 150 -1.66 -14.88 -19.89
CA PHE A 150 -1.43 -15.97 -20.85
C PHE A 150 -2.67 -16.84 -21.02
N LEU A 151 -3.29 -17.30 -19.92
CA LEU A 151 -4.48 -18.15 -19.97
C LEU A 151 -5.68 -17.46 -20.62
N ILE A 152 -5.91 -16.19 -20.30
CA ILE A 152 -7.01 -15.42 -20.89
C ILE A 152 -6.71 -15.15 -22.37
N GLY A 153 -5.49 -14.75 -22.71
CA GLY A 153 -5.13 -14.46 -24.10
C GLY A 153 -5.09 -15.69 -25.00
N TYR A 154 -4.87 -16.89 -24.45
CA TYR A 154 -4.90 -18.14 -25.20
C TYR A 154 -6.32 -18.63 -25.49
N ASN A 155 -7.31 -18.24 -24.65
CA ASN A 155 -8.71 -18.63 -24.79
C ASN A 155 -9.59 -17.59 -25.51
N LEU A 156 -9.03 -16.45 -25.89
CA LEU A 156 -9.66 -15.42 -26.72
C LEU A 156 -9.23 -15.50 -28.18
#